data_8fe1e26434882510e19f3ed9220d0d8d
#
_entry.id   8fe1e26434882510e19f3ed9220d0d8d
#
_cell.length_a   1.000
_cell.length_b   1.000
_cell.length_c   1.000
_cell.angle_alpha   90.00
_cell.angle_beta   90.00
_cell.angle_gamma   90.00
#
_symmetry.space_group_name_H-M   'P 1'
#
loop_
_entity.id
_entity.type
_entity.pdbx_description
1 polymer ?
#
loop_
_entity_poly.entity_id
_entity_poly.type
_entity_poly.pdbx_seq_one_letter_code
_entity_poly.pdbx_strand_id
1 'polypeptide(L)'
;PLAAASIAQVYSAILKENNKEVVIKVVRPGIKKTIQTDVSLMKRIAAFSERRFEDAKRLQLSRLVDEYEAVILAELDMRLESSNIKQTRRNFEGNNLLYVPEVYLDYCTENLLVMEKIEGIPVDRIEILNDLGVDLRLVAERGVEIFLKQVFIDNFFHADMHPGNIFIDAKNPSDPAYVAVDYAIVGSLSEEEQYQIGRMLSLIHI
;
A
#
# COMPACT_ATOMS: atom_id res chain seq x y z
N PRO A 1 16.44 9.50 9.34
CA PRO A 1 15.32 8.83 8.66
C PRO A 1 15.57 7.33 8.55
N LEU A 2 14.54 6.50 8.73
CA LEU A 2 14.61 5.06 8.49
C LEU A 2 14.59 4.76 7.00
N ALA A 3 13.75 5.48 6.26
CA ALA A 3 13.58 5.33 4.83
C ALA A 3 13.20 6.67 4.19
N ALA A 4 13.42 6.76 2.88
CA ALA A 4 12.96 7.86 2.05
C ALA A 4 11.99 7.28 1.01
N ALA A 5 10.70 7.57 1.15
CA ALA A 5 9.71 7.31 0.12
C ALA A 5 9.70 8.44 -0.91
N SER A 6 9.00 8.26 -2.03
CA SER A 6 8.91 9.25 -3.11
C SER A 6 8.41 10.61 -2.61
N ILE A 7 7.30 10.62 -1.89
CA ILE A 7 6.59 11.83 -1.44
C ILE A 7 6.75 12.12 0.05
N ALA A 8 7.28 11.18 0.85
CA ALA A 8 7.39 11.28 2.30
C ALA A 8 8.76 10.85 2.83
N GLN A 9 9.03 11.17 4.07
CA GLN A 9 10.18 10.66 4.84
C GLN A 9 9.66 9.89 6.04
N VAL A 10 10.34 8.79 6.37
CA VAL A 10 9.96 7.89 7.46
C VAL A 10 11.00 7.98 8.57
N TYR A 11 10.55 8.19 9.79
CA TYR A 11 11.37 8.33 10.99
C TYR A 11 10.93 7.34 12.07
N SER A 12 11.87 6.88 12.88
CA SER A 12 11.57 6.20 14.14
C SER A 12 11.54 7.23 15.28
N ALA A 13 10.57 7.07 16.18
CA ALA A 13 10.43 7.90 17.37
C ALA A 13 9.89 7.08 18.54
N ILE A 14 9.83 7.70 19.71
CA ILE A 14 9.25 7.12 20.93
C ILE A 14 8.17 8.08 21.43
N LEU A 15 6.97 7.57 21.65
CA LEU A 15 5.87 8.34 22.24
C LEU A 15 6.20 8.63 23.72
N LYS A 16 6.20 9.90 24.08
CA LYS A 16 6.57 10.33 25.46
C LYS A 16 5.59 9.85 26.54
N GLU A 17 4.36 9.61 26.17
CA GLU A 17 3.28 9.26 27.13
C GLU A 17 3.39 7.82 27.64
N ASN A 18 3.86 6.89 26.80
CA ASN A 18 3.81 5.46 27.12
C ASN A 18 5.11 4.71 26.74
N ASN A 19 6.12 5.43 26.27
CA ASN A 19 7.41 4.89 25.79
C ASN A 19 7.29 3.87 24.65
N LYS A 20 6.18 3.86 23.89
CA LYS A 20 6.03 2.99 22.72
C LYS A 20 6.89 3.50 21.57
N GLU A 21 7.57 2.57 20.89
CA GLU A 21 8.25 2.86 19.63
C GLU A 21 7.24 3.02 18.50
N VAL A 22 7.42 4.07 17.71
CA VAL A 22 6.54 4.42 16.59
C VAL A 22 7.32 4.76 15.34
N VAL A 23 6.65 4.64 14.21
CA VAL A 23 7.11 5.15 12.93
C VAL A 23 6.28 6.39 12.60
N ILE A 24 6.98 7.42 12.15
CA ILE A 24 6.39 8.69 11.71
C ILE A 24 6.67 8.85 10.24
N LYS A 25 5.63 8.92 9.42
CA LYS A 25 5.70 9.23 7.99
C LYS A 25 5.30 10.69 7.79
N VAL A 26 6.19 11.49 7.23
CA VAL A 26 6.03 12.95 7.06
C VAL A 26 6.08 13.31 5.60
N VAL A 27 5.07 13.99 5.08
CA VAL A 27 5.05 14.50 3.71
C VAL A 27 6.18 15.51 3.53
N ARG A 28 6.92 15.40 2.42
CA ARG A 28 8.04 16.30 2.14
C ARG A 28 7.55 17.73 1.95
N PRO A 29 8.18 18.73 2.62
CA PRO A 29 7.82 20.12 2.43
C PRO A 29 7.89 20.54 0.96
N GLY A 30 6.85 21.20 0.47
CA GLY A 30 6.79 21.72 -0.90
C GLY A 30 6.48 20.71 -1.99
N ILE A 31 6.41 19.40 -1.70
CA ILE A 31 6.18 18.34 -2.70
C ILE A 31 4.86 18.55 -3.46
N LYS A 32 3.81 18.99 -2.78
CA LYS A 32 2.50 19.29 -3.40
C LYS A 32 2.62 20.28 -4.55
N LYS A 33 3.40 21.36 -4.36
CA LYS A 33 3.63 22.38 -5.40
C LYS A 33 4.43 21.80 -6.57
N THR A 34 5.43 20.97 -6.29
CA THR A 34 6.21 20.30 -7.34
C THR A 34 5.32 19.39 -8.17
N ILE A 35 4.53 18.53 -7.53
CA ILE A 35 3.58 17.63 -8.21
C ILE A 35 2.58 18.42 -9.07
N GLN A 36 1.99 19.49 -8.54
CA GLN A 36 1.06 20.32 -9.30
C GLN A 36 1.71 20.95 -10.54
N THR A 37 2.97 21.35 -10.45
CA THR A 37 3.73 21.89 -11.59
C THR A 37 3.96 20.81 -12.64
N ASP A 38 4.39 19.61 -12.22
CA ASP A 38 4.65 18.47 -13.11
C ASP A 38 3.38 18.00 -13.81
N VAL A 39 2.28 17.85 -13.06
CA VAL A 39 0.96 17.49 -13.62
C VAL A 39 0.48 18.54 -14.62
N SER A 40 0.66 19.84 -14.32
CA SER A 40 0.31 20.90 -15.28
C SER A 40 1.08 20.79 -16.59
N LEU A 41 2.35 20.42 -16.53
CA LEU A 41 3.16 20.14 -17.71
C LEU A 41 2.65 18.90 -18.45
N MET A 42 2.37 17.82 -17.73
CA MET A 42 1.81 16.58 -18.32
C MET A 42 0.49 16.84 -19.04
N LYS A 43 -0.44 17.62 -18.44
CA LYS A 43 -1.71 18.03 -19.08
C LYS A 43 -1.49 18.77 -20.40
N ARG A 44 -0.52 19.70 -20.44
CA ARG A 44 -0.20 20.43 -21.67
C ARG A 44 0.35 19.51 -22.75
N ILE A 45 1.23 18.56 -22.39
CA ILE A 45 1.80 17.59 -23.33
C ILE A 45 0.69 16.64 -23.82
N ALA A 46 -0.17 16.14 -22.94
CA ALA A 46 -1.29 15.27 -23.30
C ALA A 46 -2.24 15.95 -24.30
N ALA A 47 -2.67 17.19 -23.99
CA ALA A 47 -3.55 17.96 -24.86
C ALA A 47 -2.91 18.29 -26.23
N PHE A 48 -1.59 18.57 -26.25
CA PHE A 48 -0.88 18.76 -27.52
C PHE A 48 -0.82 17.46 -28.34
N SER A 49 -0.52 16.33 -27.70
CA SER A 49 -0.42 15.02 -28.34
C SER A 49 -1.76 14.57 -28.92
N GLU A 50 -2.86 14.77 -28.20
CA GLU A 50 -4.22 14.44 -28.67
C GLU A 50 -4.65 15.26 -29.89
N ARG A 51 -4.15 16.49 -30.01
CA ARG A 51 -4.40 17.35 -31.20
C ARG A 51 -3.60 16.92 -32.43
N ARG A 52 -2.46 16.26 -32.23
CA ARG A 52 -1.50 15.96 -33.29
C ARG A 52 -1.53 14.50 -33.73
N PHE A 53 -1.88 13.57 -32.86
CA PHE A 53 -1.80 12.13 -33.09
C PHE A 53 -3.12 11.45 -32.74
N GLU A 54 -3.69 10.68 -33.69
CA GLU A 54 -4.94 9.96 -33.48
C GLU A 54 -4.86 8.89 -32.41
N ASP A 55 -3.71 8.20 -32.31
CA ASP A 55 -3.47 7.20 -31.26
C ASP A 55 -3.51 7.82 -29.86
N ALA A 56 -2.94 9.01 -29.68
CA ALA A 56 -2.99 9.74 -28.41
C ALA A 56 -4.42 10.13 -28.05
N LYS A 57 -5.23 10.54 -29.03
CA LYS A 57 -6.66 10.84 -28.85
C LYS A 57 -7.45 9.58 -28.48
N ARG A 58 -7.16 8.44 -29.12
CA ARG A 58 -7.81 7.16 -28.81
C ARG A 58 -7.48 6.69 -27.39
N LEU A 59 -6.26 6.93 -26.93
CA LEU A 59 -5.79 6.60 -25.58
C LEU A 59 -6.33 7.56 -24.52
N GLN A 60 -6.95 8.69 -24.87
CA GLN A 60 -7.48 9.70 -23.94
C GLN A 60 -6.42 10.16 -22.93
N LEU A 61 -5.24 10.57 -23.41
CA LEU A 61 -4.09 10.91 -22.56
C LEU A 61 -4.43 11.99 -21.52
N SER A 62 -5.27 12.95 -21.88
CA SER A 62 -5.70 14.01 -20.95
C SER A 62 -6.46 13.41 -19.76
N ARG A 63 -7.34 12.44 -20.00
CA ARG A 63 -8.08 11.73 -18.97
C ARG A 63 -7.16 10.91 -18.06
N LEU A 64 -6.17 10.21 -18.65
CA LEU A 64 -5.17 9.46 -17.88
C LEU A 64 -4.38 10.37 -16.94
N VAL A 65 -4.02 11.59 -17.39
CA VAL A 65 -3.31 12.55 -16.55
C VAL A 65 -4.21 13.10 -15.44
N ASP A 66 -5.51 13.30 -15.70
CA ASP A 66 -6.47 13.73 -14.67
C ASP A 66 -6.65 12.64 -13.60
N GLU A 67 -6.75 11.37 -14.00
CA GLU A 67 -6.82 10.22 -13.10
C GLU A 67 -5.53 10.09 -12.27
N TYR A 68 -4.35 10.23 -12.89
CA TYR A 68 -3.06 10.26 -12.21
C TYR A 68 -2.99 11.39 -11.17
N GLU A 69 -3.43 12.62 -11.54
CA GLU A 69 -3.46 13.75 -10.61
C GLU A 69 -4.30 13.43 -9.36
N ALA A 70 -5.48 12.86 -9.56
CA ALA A 70 -6.37 12.52 -8.45
C ALA A 70 -5.70 11.51 -7.49
N VAL A 71 -5.05 10.49 -8.02
CA VAL A 71 -4.35 9.46 -7.23
C VAL A 71 -3.17 10.07 -6.47
N ILE A 72 -2.27 10.79 -7.15
CA ILE A 72 -1.06 11.31 -6.51
C ILE A 72 -1.37 12.42 -5.48
N LEU A 73 -2.43 13.20 -5.67
CA LEU A 73 -2.87 14.18 -4.67
C LEU A 73 -3.53 13.51 -3.46
N ALA A 74 -4.22 12.39 -3.67
CA ALA A 74 -4.76 11.59 -2.56
C ALA A 74 -3.65 10.98 -1.70
N GLU A 75 -2.55 10.52 -2.29
CA GLU A 75 -1.38 10.00 -1.57
C GLU A 75 -0.71 11.06 -0.66
N LEU A 76 -0.92 12.34 -0.92
CA LEU A 76 -0.38 13.42 -0.07
C LEU A 76 -1.19 13.64 1.21
N ASP A 77 -2.38 13.06 1.35
CA ASP A 77 -3.20 13.16 2.56
C ASP A 77 -3.01 11.93 3.46
N MET A 78 -2.12 12.06 4.45
CA MET A 78 -1.82 10.99 5.41
C MET A 78 -3.04 10.53 6.22
N ARG A 79 -4.14 11.30 6.26
CA ARG A 79 -5.39 10.88 6.91
C ARG A 79 -6.09 9.79 6.11
N LEU A 80 -5.98 9.80 4.79
CA LEU A 80 -6.51 8.73 3.94
C LEU A 80 -5.75 7.43 4.20
N GLU A 81 -4.42 7.48 4.20
CA GLU A 81 -3.60 6.31 4.51
C GLU A 81 -3.90 5.78 5.92
N SER A 82 -4.01 6.66 6.94
CA SER A 82 -4.37 6.25 8.30
C SER A 82 -5.75 5.59 8.38
N SER A 83 -6.73 6.07 7.61
CA SER A 83 -8.05 5.46 7.49
C SER A 83 -8.00 4.07 6.84
N ASN A 84 -7.21 3.93 5.77
CA ASN A 84 -7.02 2.67 5.06
C ASN A 84 -6.38 1.61 5.96
N ILE A 85 -5.32 1.97 6.69
CA ILE A 85 -4.68 1.10 7.69
C ILE A 85 -5.71 0.62 8.72
N LYS A 86 -6.49 1.55 9.27
CA LYS A 86 -7.51 1.22 10.28
C LYS A 86 -8.59 0.30 9.72
N GLN A 87 -9.04 0.52 8.48
CA GLN A 87 -10.01 -0.35 7.83
C GLN A 87 -9.44 -1.75 7.59
N THR A 88 -8.22 -1.86 7.05
CA THR A 88 -7.58 -3.17 6.85
C THR A 88 -7.39 -3.89 8.18
N ARG A 89 -6.95 -3.19 9.23
CA ARG A 89 -6.81 -3.78 10.57
C ARG A 89 -8.11 -4.37 11.08
N ARG A 90 -9.25 -3.68 10.89
CA ARG A 90 -10.58 -4.21 11.24
C ARG A 90 -10.95 -5.45 10.42
N ASN A 91 -10.67 -5.44 9.12
CA ASN A 91 -10.96 -6.57 8.24
C ASN A 91 -10.21 -7.85 8.64
N PHE A 92 -9.05 -7.69 9.29
CA PHE A 92 -8.22 -8.80 9.79
C PHE A 92 -8.30 -8.98 11.32
N GLU A 93 -9.25 -8.34 12.00
CA GLU A 93 -9.44 -8.54 13.44
C GLU A 93 -9.79 -10.01 13.75
N GLY A 94 -9.01 -10.62 14.66
CA GLY A 94 -9.14 -12.03 14.98
C GLY A 94 -8.55 -13.01 13.95
N ASN A 95 -7.87 -12.49 12.90
CA ASN A 95 -7.20 -13.30 11.89
C ASN A 95 -5.67 -13.13 12.02
N ASN A 96 -4.95 -14.25 12.15
CA ASN A 96 -3.50 -14.26 12.37
C ASN A 96 -2.68 -14.26 11.07
N LEU A 97 -3.31 -14.19 9.89
CA LEU A 97 -2.61 -14.22 8.60
C LEU A 97 -1.85 -12.94 8.33
N LEU A 98 -2.47 -11.79 8.66
CA LEU A 98 -1.92 -10.46 8.39
C LEU A 98 -1.96 -9.61 9.66
N TYR A 99 -0.81 -9.17 10.09
CA TYR A 99 -0.70 -8.11 11.10
C TYR A 99 -0.66 -6.73 10.43
N VAL A 100 -1.52 -5.84 10.88
CA VAL A 100 -1.59 -4.45 10.42
C VAL A 100 -1.24 -3.53 11.60
N PRO A 101 -0.26 -2.62 11.47
CA PRO A 101 0.16 -1.74 12.55
C PRO A 101 -0.98 -0.92 13.14
N GLU A 102 -0.92 -0.63 14.43
CA GLU A 102 -1.80 0.32 15.08
C GLU A 102 -1.50 1.74 14.62
N VAL A 103 -2.54 2.52 14.30
CA VAL A 103 -2.41 3.94 13.95
C VAL A 103 -2.82 4.80 15.14
N TYR A 104 -1.98 5.74 15.51
CA TYR A 104 -2.22 6.69 16.59
C TYR A 104 -2.87 7.96 16.03
N LEU A 105 -4.21 7.90 15.83
CA LEU A 105 -4.99 8.93 15.12
C LEU A 105 -4.86 10.32 15.73
N ASP A 106 -4.70 10.42 17.04
CA ASP A 106 -4.57 11.70 17.76
C ASP A 106 -3.30 12.48 17.33
N TYR A 107 -2.33 11.79 16.74
CA TYR A 107 -1.10 12.39 16.23
C TYR A 107 -1.09 12.50 14.70
N CYS A 108 -2.12 11.99 14.02
CA CYS A 108 -2.18 12.01 12.55
C CYS A 108 -2.78 13.33 12.04
N THR A 109 -2.21 13.86 10.95
CA THR A 109 -2.69 15.06 10.25
C THR A 109 -2.65 14.83 8.75
N GLU A 110 -3.02 15.82 7.93
CA GLU A 110 -2.85 15.74 6.47
C GLU A 110 -1.40 15.42 6.05
N ASN A 111 -0.40 15.92 6.81
CA ASN A 111 1.01 15.79 6.45
C ASN A 111 1.79 14.80 7.33
N LEU A 112 1.14 14.18 8.29
CA LEU A 112 1.77 13.34 9.30
C LEU A 112 0.95 12.10 9.59
N LEU A 113 1.56 10.93 9.46
CA LEU A 113 1.03 9.65 9.92
C LEU A 113 1.92 9.11 11.03
N VAL A 114 1.32 8.71 12.14
CA VAL A 114 2.00 8.07 13.27
C VAL A 114 1.41 6.69 13.48
N MET A 115 2.24 5.68 13.41
CA MET A 115 1.83 4.28 13.56
C MET A 115 2.84 3.49 14.38
N GLU A 116 2.42 2.34 14.84
CA GLU A 116 3.26 1.37 15.54
C GLU A 116 4.49 1.01 14.70
N LYS A 117 5.66 0.96 15.35
CA LYS A 117 6.85 0.41 14.73
C LYS A 117 6.77 -1.10 14.77
N ILE A 118 6.79 -1.71 13.59
CA ILE A 118 6.78 -3.16 13.45
C ILE A 118 8.21 -3.71 13.39
N GLU A 119 8.35 -4.95 13.79
CA GLU A 119 9.54 -5.77 13.56
C GLU A 119 9.18 -6.84 12.54
N GLY A 120 10.04 -7.06 11.56
CA GLY A 120 9.83 -8.08 10.54
C GLY A 120 10.95 -8.10 9.52
N ILE A 121 11.03 -9.18 8.78
CA ILE A 121 12.01 -9.37 7.72
C ILE A 121 11.33 -9.06 6.39
N PRO A 122 11.86 -8.17 5.54
CA PRO A 122 11.29 -7.94 4.22
C PRO A 122 11.12 -9.25 3.46
N VAL A 123 9.96 -9.41 2.81
CA VAL A 123 9.57 -10.68 2.15
C VAL A 123 10.53 -11.08 1.02
N ASP A 124 11.27 -10.13 0.45
CA ASP A 124 12.29 -10.37 -0.59
C ASP A 124 13.63 -10.87 -0.04
N ARG A 125 13.82 -10.87 1.28
CA ARG A 125 15.03 -11.38 1.93
C ARG A 125 14.97 -12.89 2.15
N ILE A 126 14.80 -13.62 1.05
CA ILE A 126 14.60 -15.08 1.03
C ILE A 126 15.70 -15.83 1.76
N GLU A 127 16.97 -15.40 1.60
CA GLU A 127 18.10 -16.04 2.26
C GLU A 127 17.99 -15.95 3.79
N ILE A 128 17.64 -14.76 4.31
CA ILE A 128 17.48 -14.56 5.75
C ILE A 128 16.28 -15.38 6.28
N LEU A 129 15.18 -15.44 5.56
CA LEU A 129 14.01 -16.23 5.94
C LEU A 129 14.35 -17.73 5.97
N ASN A 130 15.10 -18.23 4.99
CA ASN A 130 15.58 -19.61 4.98
C ASN A 130 16.52 -19.93 6.13
N ASP A 131 17.49 -19.04 6.43
CA ASP A 131 18.44 -19.22 7.51
C ASP A 131 17.74 -19.28 8.89
N LEU A 132 16.61 -18.62 9.03
CA LEU A 132 15.76 -18.67 10.22
C LEU A 132 14.82 -19.87 10.24
N GLY A 133 14.81 -20.70 9.19
CA GLY A 133 13.95 -21.88 9.10
C GLY A 133 12.47 -21.57 8.82
N VAL A 134 12.19 -20.41 8.22
CA VAL A 134 10.81 -20.04 7.85
C VAL A 134 10.32 -20.93 6.71
N ASP A 135 9.13 -21.49 6.85
CA ASP A 135 8.47 -22.23 5.78
C ASP A 135 7.97 -21.30 4.68
N LEU A 136 8.79 -21.16 3.64
CA LEU A 136 8.49 -20.29 2.49
C LEU A 136 7.26 -20.75 1.69
N ARG A 137 6.93 -22.04 1.71
CA ARG A 137 5.73 -22.56 1.07
C ARG A 137 4.50 -22.05 1.81
N LEU A 138 4.51 -22.13 3.13
CA LEU A 138 3.43 -21.61 3.97
C LEU A 138 3.30 -20.06 3.81
N VAL A 139 4.43 -19.35 3.69
CA VAL A 139 4.41 -17.92 3.37
C VAL A 139 3.67 -17.67 2.06
N ALA A 140 3.99 -18.40 1.00
CA ALA A 140 3.33 -18.25 -0.30
C ALA A 140 1.81 -18.56 -0.23
N GLU A 141 1.44 -19.67 0.42
CA GLU A 141 0.04 -20.07 0.62
C GLU A 141 -0.75 -18.98 1.37
N ARG A 142 -0.20 -18.43 2.46
CA ARG A 142 -0.81 -17.32 3.21
C ARG A 142 -0.94 -16.03 2.41
N GLY A 143 0.07 -15.71 1.59
CA GLY A 143 0.01 -14.54 0.70
C GLY A 143 -1.18 -14.62 -0.26
N VAL A 144 -1.43 -15.79 -0.84
CA VAL A 144 -2.60 -16.03 -1.70
C VAL A 144 -3.90 -15.91 -0.89
N GLU A 145 -3.97 -16.50 0.30
CA GLU A 145 -5.15 -16.44 1.16
C GLU A 145 -5.49 -15.00 1.58
N ILE A 146 -4.48 -14.21 1.97
CA ILE A 146 -4.63 -12.78 2.28
C ILE A 146 -5.19 -12.03 1.07
N PHE A 147 -4.61 -12.25 -0.12
CA PHE A 147 -5.06 -11.60 -1.36
C PHE A 147 -6.52 -11.95 -1.69
N LEU A 148 -6.87 -13.23 -1.65
CA LEU A 148 -8.24 -13.70 -1.94
C LEU A 148 -9.25 -13.12 -0.94
N LYS A 149 -8.88 -13.09 0.35
CA LYS A 149 -9.73 -12.47 1.38
C LYS A 149 -9.95 -10.99 1.10
N GLN A 150 -8.91 -10.24 0.84
CA GLN A 150 -9.00 -8.79 0.56
C GLN A 150 -9.87 -8.50 -0.67
N VAL A 151 -9.71 -9.27 -1.74
CA VAL A 151 -10.40 -9.04 -3.02
C VAL A 151 -11.84 -9.53 -2.99
N PHE A 152 -12.08 -10.76 -2.49
CA PHE A 152 -13.39 -11.42 -2.66
C PHE A 152 -14.28 -11.37 -1.42
N ILE A 153 -13.70 -11.20 -0.22
CA ILE A 153 -14.47 -11.16 1.03
C ILE A 153 -14.64 -9.72 1.50
N ASP A 154 -13.51 -8.99 1.62
CA ASP A 154 -13.54 -7.64 2.17
C ASP A 154 -13.87 -6.58 1.10
N ASN A 155 -13.63 -6.89 -0.18
CA ASN A 155 -13.64 -5.95 -1.31
C ASN A 155 -12.88 -4.66 -1.00
N PHE A 156 -11.76 -4.83 -0.31
CA PHE A 156 -10.88 -3.76 0.11
C PHE A 156 -9.45 -4.33 0.14
N PHE A 157 -8.68 -4.05 -0.89
CA PHE A 157 -7.37 -4.66 -1.08
C PHE A 157 -6.27 -3.63 -1.24
N HIS A 158 -5.09 -3.99 -0.78
CA HIS A 158 -3.87 -3.24 -1.00
C HIS A 158 -3.51 -3.26 -2.49
N ALA A 159 -3.53 -2.10 -3.13
CA ALA A 159 -3.35 -1.99 -4.58
C ALA A 159 -1.87 -1.78 -5.00
N ASP A 160 -0.95 -1.63 -4.03
CA ASP A 160 0.50 -1.51 -4.26
C ASP A 160 1.28 -2.52 -3.41
N MET A 161 1.11 -3.82 -3.67
CA MET A 161 1.77 -4.93 -2.98
C MET A 161 3.25 -5.06 -3.40
N HIS A 162 4.02 -4.00 -3.18
CA HIS A 162 5.46 -4.04 -3.42
C HIS A 162 6.18 -4.78 -2.27
N PRO A 163 7.23 -5.62 -2.54
CA PRO A 163 7.96 -6.33 -1.49
C PRO A 163 8.52 -5.45 -0.37
N GLY A 164 8.80 -4.16 -0.66
CA GLY A 164 9.24 -3.19 0.33
C GLY A 164 8.18 -2.79 1.37
N ASN A 165 6.91 -3.09 1.11
CA ASN A 165 5.77 -2.80 1.99
C ASN A 165 5.32 -4.04 2.79
N ILE A 166 5.96 -5.20 2.54
CA ILE A 166 5.56 -6.48 3.10
C ILE A 166 6.72 -7.08 3.88
N PHE A 167 6.44 -7.44 5.12
CA PHE A 167 7.40 -8.08 6.02
C PHE A 167 6.83 -9.39 6.54
N ILE A 168 7.72 -10.28 6.97
CA ILE A 168 7.37 -11.54 7.63
C ILE A 168 7.80 -11.43 9.09
N ASP A 169 6.84 -11.61 10.00
CA ASP A 169 7.15 -11.88 11.41
C ASP A 169 7.58 -13.35 11.52
N ALA A 170 8.87 -13.55 11.74
CA ALA A 170 9.51 -14.86 11.86
C ALA A 170 9.75 -15.26 13.33
N LYS A 171 9.07 -14.63 14.30
CA LYS A 171 9.18 -15.02 15.72
C LYS A 171 8.83 -16.48 15.94
N ASN A 172 7.86 -17.00 15.15
CA ASN A 172 7.58 -18.41 15.03
C ASN A 172 7.81 -18.87 13.58
N PRO A 173 8.98 -19.44 13.23
CA PRO A 173 9.29 -19.82 11.87
C PRO A 173 8.35 -20.87 11.26
N SER A 174 7.73 -21.71 12.10
CA SER A 174 6.74 -22.70 11.67
C SER A 174 5.33 -22.12 11.49
N ASP A 175 5.10 -20.87 11.92
CA ASP A 175 3.83 -20.16 11.81
C ASP A 175 4.06 -18.67 11.52
N PRO A 176 4.73 -18.32 10.38
CA PRO A 176 5.10 -16.97 10.03
C PRO A 176 3.88 -16.13 9.71
N ALA A 177 3.79 -14.89 10.20
CA ALA A 177 2.71 -13.95 9.87
C ALA A 177 3.18 -12.86 8.90
N TYR A 178 2.28 -12.44 8.02
CA TYR A 178 2.51 -11.25 7.21
C TYR A 178 2.34 -9.98 8.03
N VAL A 179 3.15 -8.98 7.73
CA VAL A 179 3.00 -7.60 8.22
C VAL A 179 3.05 -6.66 7.03
N ALA A 180 2.04 -5.85 6.83
CA ALA A 180 2.01 -4.85 5.76
C ALA A 180 1.94 -3.44 6.33
N VAL A 181 2.67 -2.49 5.74
CA VAL A 181 2.97 -1.20 6.38
C VAL A 181 2.59 0.04 5.59
N ASP A 182 2.40 -0.02 4.29
CA ASP A 182 2.02 1.11 3.45
C ASP A 182 0.64 0.84 2.83
N TYR A 183 -0.32 1.71 3.09
CA TYR A 183 -1.70 1.60 2.59
C TYR A 183 -2.15 2.89 1.90
N ALA A 184 -1.20 3.60 1.30
CA ALA A 184 -1.50 4.83 0.56
C ALA A 184 -2.48 4.56 -0.59
N ILE A 185 -2.33 3.41 -1.27
CA ILE A 185 -3.19 3.01 -2.39
C ILE A 185 -3.95 1.73 -2.02
N VAL A 186 -5.26 1.85 -1.98
CA VAL A 186 -6.18 0.72 -1.81
C VAL A 186 -7.18 0.69 -2.95
N GLY A 187 -7.71 -0.49 -3.24
CA GLY A 187 -8.70 -0.69 -4.30
C GLY A 187 -9.93 -1.44 -3.82
N SER A 188 -10.98 -1.33 -4.60
CA SER A 188 -12.18 -2.15 -4.53
C SER A 188 -12.63 -2.48 -5.95
N LEU A 189 -13.35 -3.58 -6.12
CA LEU A 189 -13.84 -4.04 -7.41
C LEU A 189 -15.37 -3.97 -7.44
N SER A 190 -15.95 -3.72 -8.61
CA SER A 190 -17.35 -3.96 -8.84
C SER A 190 -17.66 -5.46 -8.81
N GLU A 191 -18.93 -5.83 -8.62
CA GLU A 191 -19.36 -7.25 -8.65
C GLU A 191 -18.99 -7.93 -9.97
N GLU A 192 -19.10 -7.21 -11.08
CA GLU A 192 -18.72 -7.71 -12.41
C GLU A 192 -17.21 -8.00 -12.51
N GLU A 193 -16.37 -7.09 -12.01
CA GLU A 193 -14.90 -7.28 -12.00
C GLU A 193 -14.50 -8.45 -11.10
N GLN A 194 -15.09 -8.58 -9.91
CA GLN A 194 -14.86 -9.73 -9.03
C GLN A 194 -15.26 -11.04 -9.73
N TYR A 195 -16.42 -11.06 -10.40
CA TYR A 195 -16.87 -12.22 -11.16
C TYR A 195 -15.91 -12.60 -12.29
N GLN A 196 -15.43 -11.62 -13.05
CA GLN A 196 -14.47 -11.87 -14.14
C GLN A 196 -13.14 -12.40 -13.63
N ILE A 197 -12.61 -11.82 -12.54
CA ILE A 197 -11.38 -12.32 -11.90
C ILE A 197 -11.58 -13.74 -11.36
N GLY A 198 -12.70 -14.01 -10.71
CA GLY A 198 -13.04 -15.35 -10.21
C GLY A 198 -13.11 -16.39 -11.33
N ARG A 199 -13.71 -16.03 -12.50
CA ARG A 199 -13.71 -16.90 -13.69
C ARG A 199 -12.30 -17.15 -14.22
N MET A 200 -11.46 -16.13 -14.31
CA MET A 200 -10.07 -16.29 -14.77
C MET A 200 -9.30 -17.24 -13.86
N LEU A 201 -9.41 -17.09 -12.54
CA LEU A 201 -8.76 -17.98 -11.58
C LEU A 201 -9.29 -19.41 -11.69
N SER A 202 -10.58 -19.61 -11.92
CA SER A 202 -11.19 -20.94 -12.13
C SER A 202 -10.67 -21.63 -13.40
N LEU A 203 -10.35 -20.88 -14.45
CA LEU A 203 -9.82 -21.44 -15.71
C LEU A 203 -8.34 -21.88 -15.61
N ILE A 204 -7.60 -21.37 -14.63
CA ILE A 204 -6.19 -21.75 -14.40
C ILE A 204 -6.10 -23.09 -13.67
N HIS A 205 -7.18 -23.55 -13.03
CA HIS A 205 -7.22 -24.79 -12.24
C HIS A 205 -7.89 -25.99 -12.95
N ILE A 206 -8.10 -25.90 -14.29
CA ILE A 206 -8.61 -27.04 -15.10
C ILE A 206 -7.46 -27.75 -15.81
#